data_8e6b8f9385ce4aa7f474f982fa2eaeda
#
_entry.id   8e6b8f9385ce4aa7f474f982fa2eaeda
#
_cell.length_a   1.000
_cell.length_b   1.000
_cell.length_c   1.000
_cell.angle_alpha   90.00
_cell.angle_beta   90.00
_cell.angle_gamma   90.00
#
_symmetry.space_group_name_H-M   'P 1'
#
loop_
_entity.id
_entity.type
_entity.pdbx_description
1 polymer ?
#
loop_
_entity_poly.entity_id
_entity_poly.type
_entity_poly.pdbx_seq_one_letter_code
_entity_poly.pdbx_strand_id
1 'polypeptide(L)'
;NEAGCISCGQCVSVCPVGALEERSVMNKPVPLPTEKKTMICGYCSVGCSLTTESCGSAVLKANPDKEGAVNKGVLCMGGKFGFASALKKDGALVNPMIRNRNGDLEETDYHSAFVVAAKKAESIGNRYGRDAVAVAISDRYTNEEAYVVKKLAEGLGAKVLSFDNRACGLEPVLGLTSSPNTIDELLSTDVILAVGYEMKANAVIRVKLMQA
;
A
#
# COMPACT_ATOMS: atom_id res chain seq x y z
N ASN A 1 18.48 -4.44 20.15
CA ASN A 1 18.95 -4.83 18.84
C ASN A 1 19.77 -3.74 18.16
N GLU A 2 20.97 -3.53 18.69
CA GLU A 2 21.85 -2.42 18.29
C GLU A 2 22.55 -2.67 16.94
N ALA A 3 22.52 -3.91 16.44
CA ALA A 3 23.26 -4.34 15.25
C ALA A 3 22.49 -4.18 13.92
N GLY A 4 21.61 -3.17 13.79
CA GLY A 4 20.97 -2.87 12.52
C GLY A 4 19.76 -3.74 12.14
N CYS A 5 19.12 -4.40 13.09
CA CYS A 5 17.85 -5.10 12.88
C CYS A 5 16.75 -4.13 12.49
N ILE A 6 16.04 -4.45 11.38
CA ILE A 6 14.90 -3.67 10.85
C ILE A 6 13.54 -4.22 11.27
N SER A 7 13.50 -5.18 12.20
CA SER A 7 12.29 -5.81 12.74
C SER A 7 11.35 -6.41 11.67
N CYS A 8 11.90 -6.88 10.56
CA CYS A 8 11.11 -7.42 9.44
C CYS A 8 10.46 -8.78 9.71
N GLY A 9 10.85 -9.49 10.77
CA GLY A 9 10.30 -10.81 11.10
C GLY A 9 10.75 -11.96 10.18
N GLN A 10 11.74 -11.76 9.30
CA GLN A 10 12.23 -12.82 8.41
C GLN A 10 12.82 -14.00 9.18
N CYS A 11 13.54 -13.73 10.26
CA CYS A 11 14.09 -14.79 11.13
C CYS A 11 12.99 -15.73 11.68
N VAL A 12 11.81 -15.18 11.98
CA VAL A 12 10.63 -15.97 12.39
C VAL A 12 10.09 -16.77 11.21
N SER A 13 9.99 -16.15 10.03
CA SER A 13 9.42 -16.78 8.84
C SER A 13 10.27 -17.94 8.29
N VAL A 14 11.59 -17.92 8.51
CA VAL A 14 12.52 -18.95 8.02
C VAL A 14 12.94 -19.96 9.09
N CYS A 15 12.50 -19.79 10.35
CA CYS A 15 12.88 -20.69 11.43
C CYS A 15 12.24 -22.08 11.22
N PRO A 16 13.02 -23.14 10.93
CA PRO A 16 12.46 -24.44 10.57
C PRO A 16 11.89 -25.19 11.78
N VAL A 17 12.34 -24.83 12.99
CA VAL A 17 11.98 -25.54 14.24
C VAL A 17 10.98 -24.76 15.10
N GLY A 18 10.52 -23.58 14.64
CA GLY A 18 9.59 -22.76 15.39
C GLY A 18 10.13 -22.17 16.71
N ALA A 19 11.46 -22.15 16.89
CA ALA A 19 12.09 -21.59 18.08
C ALA A 19 11.97 -20.06 18.16
N LEU A 20 11.73 -19.41 17.02
CA LEU A 20 11.47 -17.99 16.93
C LEU A 20 10.00 -17.78 16.56
N GLU A 21 9.27 -17.12 17.43
CA GLU A 21 7.85 -16.83 17.23
C GLU A 21 7.58 -15.33 17.28
N GLU A 22 6.52 -14.91 16.56
CA GLU A 22 6.01 -13.55 16.68
C GLU A 22 5.21 -13.39 17.98
N ARG A 23 5.49 -12.30 18.69
CA ARG A 23 4.76 -11.94 19.91
C ARG A 23 3.40 -11.33 19.56
N SER A 24 2.58 -12.05 18.83
CA SER A 24 1.24 -11.61 18.45
C SER A 24 0.21 -12.12 19.46
N VAL A 25 -0.73 -11.25 19.85
CA VAL A 25 -1.89 -11.65 20.68
C VAL A 25 -2.80 -12.64 19.96
N MET A 26 -2.68 -12.75 18.64
CA MET A 26 -3.42 -13.69 17.81
C MET A 26 -2.73 -15.06 17.70
N ASN A 27 -1.52 -15.21 18.24
CA ASN A 27 -0.85 -16.49 18.29
C ASN A 27 -1.57 -17.40 19.29
N LYS A 28 -2.20 -18.45 18.80
CA LYS A 28 -2.98 -19.39 19.63
C LYS A 28 -2.22 -20.70 19.74
N PRO A 29 -2.13 -21.28 20.96
CA PRO A 29 -1.50 -22.58 21.17
C PRO A 29 -2.32 -23.74 20.59
N VAL A 30 -3.61 -23.52 20.32
CA VAL A 30 -4.52 -24.51 19.78
C VAL A 30 -4.61 -24.32 18.25
N PRO A 31 -4.50 -25.39 17.45
CA PRO A 31 -4.72 -25.31 16.02
C PRO A 31 -6.11 -24.77 15.70
N LEU A 32 -6.16 -23.69 14.93
CA LEU A 32 -7.41 -23.13 14.43
C LEU A 32 -7.55 -23.48 12.95
N PRO A 33 -8.76 -23.78 12.46
CA PRO A 33 -8.99 -23.88 11.03
C PRO A 33 -8.70 -22.50 10.40
N THR A 34 -7.76 -22.45 9.50
CA THR A 34 -7.36 -21.19 8.85
C THR A 34 -7.55 -21.29 7.35
N GLU A 35 -8.01 -20.20 6.77
CA GLU A 35 -7.98 -19.96 5.34
C GLU A 35 -6.72 -19.16 4.99
N LYS A 36 -6.11 -19.54 3.85
CA LYS A 36 -4.96 -18.82 3.30
C LYS A 36 -5.36 -18.10 2.04
N LYS A 37 -5.05 -16.80 1.97
CA LYS A 37 -5.29 -15.98 0.77
C LYS A 37 -4.03 -15.21 0.42
N THR A 38 -3.60 -15.33 -0.83
CA THR A 38 -2.49 -14.52 -1.36
C THR A 38 -3.03 -13.20 -1.89
N MET A 39 -2.33 -12.13 -1.57
CA MET A 39 -2.70 -10.77 -1.95
C MET A 39 -1.46 -9.88 -2.09
N ILE A 40 -1.63 -8.74 -2.72
CA ILE A 40 -0.60 -7.71 -2.77
C ILE A 40 -0.67 -6.84 -1.51
N CYS A 41 0.49 -6.54 -0.95
CA CYS A 41 0.62 -5.70 0.23
C CYS A 41 0.28 -4.24 -0.12
N GLY A 42 -0.71 -3.67 0.56
CA GLY A 42 -1.12 -2.26 0.41
C GLY A 42 -0.38 -1.28 1.33
N TYR A 43 0.75 -1.67 1.94
CA TYR A 43 1.48 -0.78 2.86
C TYR A 43 2.28 0.31 2.14
N CYS A 44 2.87 -0.04 1.01
CA CYS A 44 3.59 0.90 0.13
C CYS A 44 3.54 0.40 -1.32
N SER A 45 4.07 1.19 -2.26
CA SER A 45 4.04 0.93 -3.71
C SER A 45 5.03 -0.13 -4.21
N VAL A 46 5.77 -0.83 -3.33
CA VAL A 46 6.75 -1.87 -3.76
C VAL A 46 6.06 -3.06 -4.43
N GLY A 47 4.80 -3.37 -4.07
CA GLY A 47 4.02 -4.44 -4.71
C GLY A 47 4.36 -5.84 -4.20
N CYS A 48 4.80 -5.99 -2.95
CA CYS A 48 5.11 -7.28 -2.35
C CYS A 48 3.89 -8.18 -2.28
N SER A 49 4.05 -9.47 -2.64
CA SER A 49 3.04 -10.50 -2.44
C SER A 49 3.16 -11.10 -1.04
N LEU A 50 2.04 -11.30 -0.38
CA LEU A 50 1.94 -11.93 0.93
C LEU A 50 0.76 -12.88 1.01
N THR A 51 0.86 -13.87 1.88
CA THR A 51 -0.22 -14.79 2.19
C THR A 51 -0.73 -14.51 3.61
N THR A 52 -1.99 -14.14 3.71
CA THR A 52 -2.67 -13.99 5.00
C THR A 52 -3.25 -15.32 5.44
N GLU A 53 -3.21 -15.57 6.73
CA GLU A 53 -3.95 -16.66 7.36
C GLU A 53 -5.05 -16.07 8.23
N SER A 54 -6.29 -16.45 7.97
CA SER A 54 -7.47 -15.94 8.69
C SER A 54 -8.33 -17.07 9.24
N CYS A 55 -9.02 -16.79 10.34
CA CYS A 55 -10.06 -17.65 10.91
C CYS A 55 -11.34 -16.80 11.03
N GLY A 56 -12.33 -17.08 10.21
CA GLY A 56 -13.49 -16.22 10.05
C GLY A 56 -13.07 -14.79 9.64
N SER A 57 -13.53 -13.78 10.36
CA SER A 57 -13.18 -12.37 10.11
C SER A 57 -11.84 -11.93 10.70
N ALA A 58 -11.16 -12.78 11.46
CA ALA A 58 -9.89 -12.44 12.12
C ALA A 58 -8.70 -12.86 11.27
N VAL A 59 -7.86 -11.90 10.89
CA VAL A 59 -6.56 -12.17 10.28
C VAL A 59 -5.56 -12.46 11.40
N LEU A 60 -4.99 -13.66 11.39
CA LEU A 60 -4.09 -14.14 12.45
C LEU A 60 -2.65 -13.73 12.18
N LYS A 61 -2.20 -13.87 10.92
CA LYS A 61 -0.85 -13.50 10.52
C LYS A 61 -0.74 -13.24 9.01
N ALA A 62 0.34 -12.56 8.64
CA ALA A 62 0.75 -12.37 7.26
C ALA A 62 2.14 -12.98 7.07
N ASN A 63 2.29 -13.81 6.06
CA ASN A 63 3.55 -14.45 5.69
C ASN A 63 4.02 -13.95 4.32
N PRO A 64 5.33 -13.86 4.09
CA PRO A 64 5.83 -13.57 2.76
C PRO A 64 5.45 -14.70 1.80
N ASP A 65 5.00 -14.32 0.61
CA ASP A 65 4.81 -15.27 -0.47
C ASP A 65 6.19 -15.61 -1.08
N LYS A 66 6.56 -16.89 -1.05
CA LYS A 66 7.85 -17.37 -1.57
C LYS A 66 7.95 -17.25 -3.09
N GLU A 67 6.81 -17.37 -3.76
CA GLU A 67 6.69 -17.26 -5.21
C GLU A 67 6.39 -15.84 -5.68
N GLY A 68 6.30 -14.89 -4.75
CA GLY A 68 6.02 -13.49 -5.05
C GLY A 68 7.03 -12.89 -6.01
N ALA A 69 6.57 -12.39 -7.16
CA ALA A 69 7.42 -11.91 -8.25
C ALA A 69 8.39 -10.79 -7.82
N VAL A 70 7.95 -9.94 -6.90
CA VAL A 70 8.73 -8.77 -6.44
C VAL A 70 9.60 -9.11 -5.23
N ASN A 71 9.04 -9.76 -4.23
CA ASN A 71 9.64 -9.88 -2.91
C ASN A 71 10.27 -11.25 -2.61
N LYS A 72 10.01 -12.30 -3.41
CA LYS A 72 10.66 -13.62 -3.31
C LYS A 72 10.78 -14.12 -1.86
N GLY A 73 9.69 -14.11 -1.12
CA GLY A 73 9.67 -14.58 0.27
C GLY A 73 10.20 -13.58 1.32
N VAL A 74 10.43 -12.31 0.97
CA VAL A 74 10.85 -11.25 1.89
C VAL A 74 9.68 -10.30 2.15
N LEU A 75 9.48 -9.90 3.40
CA LEU A 75 8.57 -8.81 3.77
C LEU A 75 9.29 -7.83 4.70
N CYS A 76 8.84 -6.59 4.69
CA CYS A 76 9.21 -5.61 5.69
C CYS A 76 8.31 -5.70 6.92
N MET A 77 8.64 -4.93 7.97
CA MET A 77 7.83 -4.84 9.18
C MET A 77 6.38 -4.43 8.88
N GLY A 78 6.16 -3.47 7.97
CA GLY A 78 4.83 -3.01 7.58
C GLY A 78 3.99 -4.11 6.93
N GLY A 79 4.57 -4.88 5.99
CA GLY A 79 3.90 -6.00 5.34
C GLY A 79 3.64 -7.17 6.29
N LYS A 80 4.59 -7.46 7.20
CA LYS A 80 4.48 -8.57 8.13
C LYS A 80 3.51 -8.31 9.29
N PHE A 81 3.55 -7.11 9.88
CA PHE A 81 2.84 -6.79 11.11
C PHE A 81 1.82 -5.64 10.98
N GLY A 82 1.89 -4.87 9.89
CA GLY A 82 1.06 -3.68 9.69
C GLY A 82 -0.43 -3.97 9.52
N PHE A 83 -0.80 -5.19 9.10
CA PHE A 83 -2.19 -5.59 8.93
C PHE A 83 -3.01 -5.47 10.21
N ALA A 84 -2.42 -5.75 11.38
CA ALA A 84 -3.11 -5.64 12.66
C ALA A 84 -3.60 -4.21 12.96
N SER A 85 -2.84 -3.21 12.51
CA SER A 85 -3.25 -1.80 12.62
C SER A 85 -4.29 -1.42 11.58
N ALA A 86 -4.17 -1.94 10.36
CA ALA A 86 -5.11 -1.69 9.27
C ALA A 86 -6.50 -2.30 9.53
N LEU A 87 -6.57 -3.38 10.29
CA LEU A 87 -7.83 -4.05 10.66
C LEU A 87 -8.55 -3.43 11.85
N LYS A 88 -7.93 -2.48 12.56
CA LYS A 88 -8.61 -1.73 13.63
C LYS A 88 -9.66 -0.83 12.99
N LYS A 89 -10.92 -1.13 13.28
CA LYS A 89 -12.08 -0.39 12.76
C LYS A 89 -12.40 0.88 13.55
N ASP A 90 -11.74 1.13 14.67
CA ASP A 90 -12.01 2.30 15.50
C ASP A 90 -11.75 3.58 14.71
N GLY A 91 -12.81 4.32 14.42
CA GLY A 91 -12.76 5.56 13.64
C GLY A 91 -12.65 5.38 12.12
N ALA A 92 -12.68 4.15 11.59
CA ALA A 92 -12.72 3.94 10.15
C ALA A 92 -14.12 4.22 9.58
N LEU A 93 -14.18 4.96 8.47
CA LEU A 93 -15.42 5.16 7.73
C LEU A 93 -15.77 3.85 7.00
N VAL A 94 -16.87 3.21 7.41
CA VAL A 94 -17.35 1.95 6.84
C VAL A 94 -18.36 2.21 5.73
N ASN A 95 -19.14 3.30 5.90
CA ASN A 95 -20.16 3.76 4.96
C ASN A 95 -19.84 5.18 4.50
N PRO A 96 -20.29 5.56 3.30
CA PRO A 96 -20.21 6.96 2.87
C PRO A 96 -21.04 7.86 3.79
N MET A 97 -20.58 9.09 3.94
CA MET A 97 -21.27 10.10 4.76
C MET A 97 -21.44 11.38 3.96
N ILE A 98 -22.60 12.02 4.11
CA ILE A 98 -22.91 13.35 3.53
C ILE A 98 -23.29 14.32 4.63
N ARG A 99 -23.06 15.63 4.40
CA ARG A 99 -23.50 16.66 5.34
C ARG A 99 -24.98 16.95 5.16
N ASN A 100 -25.71 16.91 6.26
CA ASN A 100 -27.08 17.37 6.30
C ASN A 100 -27.18 18.93 6.30
N ARG A 101 -28.40 19.46 6.39
CA ARG A 101 -28.63 20.90 6.41
C ARG A 101 -28.07 21.61 7.65
N ASN A 102 -27.89 20.89 8.74
CA ASN A 102 -27.34 21.40 10.01
C ASN A 102 -25.81 21.37 10.01
N GLY A 103 -25.18 20.73 9.01
CA GLY A 103 -23.74 20.60 8.91
C GLY A 103 -23.19 19.30 9.51
N ASP A 104 -24.03 18.42 10.07
CA ASP A 104 -23.64 17.15 10.63
C ASP A 104 -23.43 16.11 9.53
N LEU A 105 -22.50 15.16 9.76
CA LEU A 105 -22.28 14.03 8.86
C LEU A 105 -23.27 12.91 9.17
N GLU A 106 -24.00 12.46 8.18
CA GLU A 106 -24.97 11.36 8.23
C GLU A 106 -24.56 10.26 7.26
N GLU A 107 -24.73 9.01 7.67
CA GLU A 107 -24.49 7.85 6.80
C GLU A 107 -25.47 7.85 5.61
N THR A 108 -24.98 7.42 4.45
CA THR A 108 -25.76 7.32 3.23
C THR A 108 -25.31 6.12 2.40
N ASP A 109 -26.01 5.82 1.32
CA ASP A 109 -25.59 4.83 0.34
C ASP A 109 -24.59 5.42 -0.66
N TYR A 110 -23.84 4.53 -1.34
CA TYR A 110 -22.81 4.94 -2.31
C TYR A 110 -23.39 5.72 -3.50
N HIS A 111 -24.60 5.37 -3.97
CA HIS A 111 -25.21 6.07 -5.10
C HIS A 111 -25.49 7.53 -4.75
N SER A 112 -26.12 7.77 -3.60
CA SER A 112 -26.40 9.11 -3.09
C SER A 112 -25.13 9.93 -2.88
N ALA A 113 -24.09 9.31 -2.31
CA ALA A 113 -22.80 9.96 -2.12
C ALA A 113 -22.15 10.37 -3.46
N PHE A 114 -22.15 9.50 -4.46
CA PHE A 114 -21.63 9.81 -5.78
C PHE A 114 -22.41 10.91 -6.50
N VAL A 115 -23.73 10.89 -6.41
CA VAL A 115 -24.57 11.95 -6.99
C VAL A 115 -24.25 13.31 -6.36
N VAL A 116 -24.11 13.37 -5.03
CA VAL A 116 -23.75 14.61 -4.33
C VAL A 116 -22.34 15.08 -4.73
N ALA A 117 -21.36 14.17 -4.76
CA ALA A 117 -20.00 14.51 -5.14
C ALA A 117 -19.91 15.01 -6.60
N ALA A 118 -20.57 14.33 -7.55
CA ALA A 118 -20.59 14.72 -8.95
C ALA A 118 -21.25 16.10 -9.16
N LYS A 119 -22.42 16.34 -8.58
CA LYS A 119 -23.10 17.64 -8.66
C LYS A 119 -22.27 18.76 -8.06
N LYS A 120 -21.55 18.49 -6.96
CA LYS A 120 -20.67 19.47 -6.33
C LYS A 120 -19.48 19.80 -7.22
N ALA A 121 -18.82 18.79 -7.79
CA ALA A 121 -17.71 18.97 -8.70
C ALA A 121 -18.12 19.76 -9.95
N GLU A 122 -19.25 19.42 -10.57
CA GLU A 122 -19.82 20.13 -11.71
C GLU A 122 -20.14 21.59 -11.38
N SER A 123 -20.78 21.84 -10.25
CA SER A 123 -21.11 23.19 -9.80
C SER A 123 -19.87 24.06 -9.58
N ILE A 124 -18.80 23.48 -9.00
CA ILE A 124 -17.53 24.17 -8.80
C ILE A 124 -16.85 24.44 -10.15
N GLY A 125 -16.82 23.44 -11.01
CA GLY A 125 -16.24 23.57 -12.35
C GLY A 125 -16.94 24.63 -13.20
N ASN A 126 -18.26 24.71 -13.13
CA ASN A 126 -19.05 25.72 -13.85
C ASN A 126 -18.86 27.14 -13.28
N ARG A 127 -18.61 27.27 -11.96
CA ARG A 127 -18.46 28.56 -11.31
C ARG A 127 -17.03 29.12 -11.36
N TYR A 128 -16.04 28.27 -11.24
CA TYR A 128 -14.64 28.69 -11.04
C TYR A 128 -13.67 28.15 -12.12
N GLY A 129 -14.18 27.38 -13.09
CA GLY A 129 -13.36 26.67 -14.07
C GLY A 129 -13.08 25.21 -13.63
N ARG A 130 -12.87 24.35 -14.62
CA ARG A 130 -12.62 22.91 -14.37
C ARG A 130 -11.34 22.64 -13.60
N ASP A 131 -10.35 23.49 -13.71
CA ASP A 131 -9.07 23.45 -13.00
C ASP A 131 -9.19 23.81 -11.50
N ALA A 132 -10.36 24.29 -11.05
CA ALA A 132 -10.69 24.46 -9.65
C ALA A 132 -11.05 23.13 -8.93
N VAL A 133 -11.17 22.03 -9.69
CA VAL A 133 -11.39 20.69 -9.15
C VAL A 133 -10.08 19.90 -9.26
N ALA A 134 -9.70 19.24 -8.19
CA ALA A 134 -8.56 18.35 -8.16
C ALA A 134 -8.95 16.99 -7.56
N VAL A 135 -8.33 15.93 -8.07
CA VAL A 135 -8.45 14.58 -7.53
C VAL A 135 -7.11 14.20 -6.91
N ALA A 136 -7.11 13.97 -5.61
CA ALA A 136 -5.91 13.58 -4.88
C ALA A 136 -5.84 12.05 -4.74
N ILE A 137 -4.68 11.47 -5.01
CA ILE A 137 -4.42 10.04 -5.00
C ILE A 137 -3.16 9.72 -4.20
N SER A 138 -3.15 8.57 -3.54
CA SER A 138 -1.97 8.00 -2.88
C SER A 138 -1.30 6.97 -3.80
N ASP A 139 -0.02 6.70 -3.57
CA ASP A 139 0.76 5.63 -4.23
C ASP A 139 0.41 4.22 -3.71
N ARG A 140 -0.49 4.12 -2.72
CA ARG A 140 -0.95 2.84 -2.15
C ARG A 140 -2.09 2.18 -2.92
N TYR A 141 -2.62 2.84 -3.91
CA TYR A 141 -3.62 2.27 -4.81
C TYR A 141 -3.01 1.25 -5.75
N THR A 142 -3.84 0.31 -6.20
CA THR A 142 -3.46 -0.59 -7.31
C THR A 142 -3.38 0.19 -8.62
N ASN A 143 -2.71 -0.37 -9.62
CA ASN A 143 -2.64 0.24 -10.95
C ASN A 143 -4.03 0.43 -11.57
N GLU A 144 -4.95 -0.52 -11.32
CA GLU A 144 -6.32 -0.48 -11.79
C GLU A 144 -7.10 0.66 -11.14
N GLU A 145 -6.97 0.82 -9.82
CA GLU A 145 -7.59 1.94 -9.08
C GLU A 145 -7.04 3.28 -9.55
N ALA A 146 -5.72 3.40 -9.70
CA ALA A 146 -5.08 4.60 -10.21
C ALA A 146 -5.56 4.96 -11.62
N TYR A 147 -5.75 3.95 -12.48
CA TYR A 147 -6.28 4.13 -13.83
C TYR A 147 -7.72 4.64 -13.82
N VAL A 148 -8.58 4.09 -12.95
CA VAL A 148 -9.98 4.56 -12.79
C VAL A 148 -10.01 5.99 -12.29
N VAL A 149 -9.17 6.34 -11.31
CA VAL A 149 -9.04 7.71 -10.80
C VAL A 149 -8.58 8.68 -11.88
N LYS A 150 -7.62 8.28 -12.71
CA LYS A 150 -7.18 9.07 -13.86
C LYS A 150 -8.34 9.34 -14.83
N LYS A 151 -9.11 8.31 -15.19
CA LYS A 151 -10.30 8.46 -16.05
C LYS A 151 -11.37 9.38 -15.44
N LEU A 152 -11.60 9.27 -14.14
CA LEU A 152 -12.51 10.16 -13.43
C LEU A 152 -12.03 11.62 -13.53
N ALA A 153 -10.76 11.86 -13.28
CA ALA A 153 -10.19 13.21 -13.36
C ALA A 153 -10.28 13.78 -14.79
N GLU A 154 -9.98 12.98 -15.80
CA GLU A 154 -10.14 13.37 -17.22
C GLU A 154 -11.59 13.74 -17.55
N GLY A 155 -12.56 12.92 -17.10
CA GLY A 155 -13.99 13.19 -17.29
C GLY A 155 -14.47 14.48 -16.62
N LEU A 156 -13.92 14.81 -15.46
CA LEU A 156 -14.22 16.04 -14.73
C LEU A 156 -13.42 17.25 -15.26
N GLY A 157 -12.40 17.04 -16.07
CA GLY A 157 -11.42 18.07 -16.44
C GLY A 157 -10.58 18.53 -15.24
N ALA A 158 -10.41 17.66 -14.23
CA ALA A 158 -9.73 17.94 -12.98
C ALA A 158 -8.24 17.57 -13.07
N LYS A 159 -7.41 18.22 -12.23
CA LYS A 159 -6.00 17.85 -12.06
C LYS A 159 -5.88 16.67 -11.13
N VAL A 160 -4.96 15.73 -11.44
CA VAL A 160 -4.57 14.66 -10.52
C VAL A 160 -3.38 15.13 -9.69
N LEU A 161 -3.49 15.01 -8.37
CA LEU A 161 -2.43 15.32 -7.40
C LEU A 161 -2.07 14.04 -6.65
N SER A 162 -0.79 13.70 -6.59
CA SER A 162 -0.28 12.63 -5.75
C SER A 162 0.36 13.20 -4.50
N PHE A 163 -0.03 12.70 -3.33
CA PHE A 163 0.56 13.14 -2.06
C PHE A 163 1.98 12.62 -1.84
N ASP A 164 2.27 11.45 -2.40
CA ASP A 164 3.54 10.76 -2.21
C ASP A 164 4.51 11.01 -3.36
N ASN A 165 4.05 11.70 -4.41
CA ASN A 165 4.88 12.03 -5.57
C ASN A 165 5.81 13.20 -5.23
N ARG A 166 6.96 12.88 -4.68
CA ARG A 166 8.09 13.77 -4.76
C ARG A 166 8.47 13.83 -6.23
N ALA A 167 8.29 15.00 -6.83
CA ALA A 167 8.75 15.25 -8.20
C ALA A 167 10.21 14.82 -8.30
N CYS A 168 10.46 13.62 -8.82
CA CYS A 168 11.78 13.00 -8.77
C CYS A 168 12.76 13.61 -9.79
N GLY A 169 12.30 14.49 -10.67
CA GLY A 169 13.12 15.07 -11.72
C GLY A 169 13.71 14.05 -12.72
N LEU A 170 13.32 12.76 -12.63
CA LEU A 170 13.84 11.72 -13.53
C LEU A 170 13.31 11.89 -14.94
N GLU A 171 12.06 12.25 -15.08
CA GLU A 171 11.46 12.44 -16.40
C GLU A 171 12.17 13.51 -17.24
N PRO A 172 12.49 14.71 -16.73
CA PRO A 172 13.25 15.72 -17.48
C PRO A 172 14.67 15.29 -17.84
N VAL A 173 15.28 14.41 -17.02
CA VAL A 173 16.69 13.99 -17.22
C VAL A 173 16.78 12.71 -18.05
N LEU A 174 15.95 11.72 -17.74
CA LEU A 174 16.02 10.39 -18.36
C LEU A 174 14.92 10.11 -19.38
N GLY A 175 13.91 10.98 -19.48
CA GLY A 175 12.74 10.75 -20.33
C GLY A 175 11.82 9.63 -19.85
N LEU A 176 12.00 9.16 -18.61
CA LEU A 176 11.28 8.03 -18.02
C LEU A 176 10.62 8.44 -16.71
N THR A 177 9.35 8.08 -16.54
CA THR A 177 8.58 8.29 -15.29
C THR A 177 8.69 7.11 -14.33
N SER A 178 9.20 5.96 -14.81
CA SER A 178 9.33 4.72 -14.04
C SER A 178 10.60 3.98 -14.43
N SER A 179 11.09 3.11 -13.55
CA SER A 179 12.21 2.22 -13.88
C SER A 179 11.78 1.21 -14.95
N PRO A 180 12.56 1.04 -16.03
CA PRO A 180 12.33 -0.02 -17.02
C PRO A 180 12.78 -1.40 -16.49
N ASN A 181 13.51 -1.43 -15.37
CA ASN A 181 14.13 -2.63 -14.80
C ASN A 181 13.28 -3.21 -13.68
N THR A 182 13.39 -4.51 -13.47
CA THR A 182 12.83 -5.21 -12.32
C THR A 182 13.73 -5.07 -11.09
N ILE A 183 13.16 -5.27 -9.90
CA ILE A 183 13.94 -5.23 -8.65
C ILE A 183 14.95 -6.37 -8.59
N ASP A 184 14.68 -7.51 -9.23
CA ASP A 184 15.59 -8.64 -9.26
C ASP A 184 16.84 -8.40 -10.12
N GLU A 185 16.76 -7.52 -11.11
CA GLU A 185 17.92 -7.14 -11.93
C GLU A 185 19.03 -6.44 -11.14
N LEU A 186 18.70 -5.91 -9.95
CA LEU A 186 19.74 -5.43 -9.01
C LEU A 186 20.78 -6.50 -8.68
N LEU A 187 20.37 -7.79 -8.64
CA LEU A 187 21.27 -8.91 -8.31
C LEU A 187 22.25 -9.26 -9.42
N SER A 188 22.05 -8.76 -10.61
CA SER A 188 22.89 -9.01 -11.80
C SER A 188 23.69 -7.80 -12.24
N THR A 189 23.74 -6.75 -11.43
CA THR A 189 24.51 -5.54 -11.74
C THR A 189 25.90 -5.58 -11.11
N ASP A 190 26.91 -5.14 -11.85
CA ASP A 190 28.30 -5.07 -11.37
C ASP A 190 28.53 -3.90 -10.39
N VAL A 191 27.75 -2.82 -10.52
CA VAL A 191 27.88 -1.62 -9.69
C VAL A 191 26.51 -1.01 -9.41
N ILE A 192 26.26 -0.68 -8.15
CA ILE A 192 25.04 0.02 -7.72
C ILE A 192 25.41 1.34 -7.06
N LEU A 193 24.91 2.46 -7.62
CA LEU A 193 25.01 3.77 -7.00
C LEU A 193 23.68 4.14 -6.32
N ALA A 194 23.65 4.13 -4.99
CA ALA A 194 22.49 4.49 -4.19
C ALA A 194 22.60 5.94 -3.74
N VAL A 195 21.77 6.83 -4.29
CA VAL A 195 21.75 8.26 -3.95
C VAL A 195 20.52 8.60 -3.14
N GLY A 196 20.70 9.14 -1.93
CA GLY A 196 19.59 9.56 -1.06
C GLY A 196 18.67 8.41 -0.60
N TYR A 197 19.14 7.17 -0.67
CA TYR A 197 18.35 5.98 -0.32
C TYR A 197 18.30 5.78 1.20
N GLU A 198 17.10 5.83 1.76
CA GLU A 198 16.89 5.50 3.16
C GLU A 198 16.62 3.99 3.33
N MET A 199 17.62 3.28 3.83
CA MET A 199 17.57 1.81 3.97
C MET A 199 16.43 1.29 4.85
N LYS A 200 15.89 2.11 5.76
CA LYS A 200 14.77 1.71 6.62
C LYS A 200 13.41 1.80 5.92
N ALA A 201 13.26 2.71 4.98
CA ALA A 201 12.00 2.98 4.31
C ALA A 201 11.56 1.82 3.38
N ASN A 202 12.52 1.16 2.71
CA ASN A 202 12.25 0.10 1.74
C ASN A 202 13.08 -1.16 2.04
N ALA A 203 12.71 -1.85 3.12
CA ALA A 203 13.45 -3.00 3.62
C ALA A 203 13.60 -4.15 2.60
N VAL A 204 12.64 -4.35 1.70
CA VAL A 204 12.73 -5.39 0.65
C VAL A 204 13.82 -5.05 -0.35
N ILE A 205 13.87 -3.79 -0.82
CA ILE A 205 14.94 -3.32 -1.71
C ILE A 205 16.29 -3.37 -0.99
N ARG A 206 16.34 -3.01 0.30
CA ARG A 206 17.57 -3.14 1.11
C ARG A 206 18.13 -4.56 1.08
N VAL A 207 17.28 -5.56 1.28
CA VAL A 207 17.75 -6.97 1.24
C VAL A 207 18.37 -7.30 -0.11
N LYS A 208 17.77 -6.85 -1.21
CA LYS A 208 18.31 -7.04 -2.56
C LYS A 208 19.65 -6.33 -2.76
N LEU A 209 19.76 -5.08 -2.31
CA LEU A 209 21.02 -4.32 -2.34
C LEU A 209 22.14 -4.94 -1.51
N MET A 210 21.80 -5.69 -0.45
CA MET A 210 22.79 -6.40 0.37
C MET A 210 23.17 -7.77 -0.20
N GLN A 211 22.37 -8.30 -1.13
CA GLN A 211 22.62 -9.57 -1.82
C GLN A 211 23.40 -9.40 -3.11
N ALA A 212 23.31 -8.21 -3.73
CA ALA A 212 24.08 -7.85 -4.92
C ALA A 212 25.51 -7.46 -4.57
#